data_88c1e88c0a51e5c1e08d6885907341a3
#
_entry.id   88c1e88c0a51e5c1e08d6885907341a3
#
_cell.length_a   1.000
_cell.length_b   1.000
_cell.length_c   1.000
_cell.angle_alpha   90.00
_cell.angle_beta   90.00
_cell.angle_gamma   90.00
#
_symmetry.space_group_name_H-M   'P 1'
#
loop_
_entity.id
_entity.type
_entity.pdbx_description
1 polymer ?
#
loop_
_entity_poly.entity_id
_entity_poly.type
_entity_poly.pdbx_seq_one_letter_code
_entity_poly.pdbx_strand_id
1 'polypeptide(L)'
;MKKADREFIFNKYGGRCAYCGCELVKGWHVDEIKPVRRKQVYDKIKGKWVYDGTCRHPQRFCLDNQNPACASCNINKHAMSLEKFRQLVSGFMVSLNRDSTQYKVAKRYGLIKEDIRPVRFYFETFKGEGT
;
A
#
# COMPACT_ATOMS: atom_id res chain seq x y z
N MET A 1 10.93 -3.17 -14.91
CA MET A 1 9.55 -3.14 -15.45
C MET A 1 9.50 -2.30 -16.72
N LYS A 2 8.77 -2.75 -17.72
CA LYS A 2 8.59 -2.02 -18.97
C LYS A 2 7.77 -0.75 -18.73
N LYS A 3 8.12 0.31 -19.46
CA LYS A 3 7.41 1.59 -19.36
C LYS A 3 5.90 1.44 -19.63
N ALA A 4 5.54 0.65 -20.65
CA ALA A 4 4.14 0.40 -20.99
C ALA A 4 3.37 -0.28 -19.86
N ASP A 5 4.00 -1.23 -19.16
CA ASP A 5 3.38 -1.90 -18.02
C ASP A 5 3.16 -0.94 -16.86
N ARG A 6 4.15 -0.08 -16.61
CA ARG A 6 4.04 0.92 -15.54
C ARG A 6 2.93 1.94 -15.84
N GLU A 7 2.79 2.35 -17.09
CA GLU A 7 1.70 3.24 -17.51
C GLU A 7 0.34 2.57 -17.37
N PHE A 8 0.24 1.30 -17.74
CA PHE A 8 -0.98 0.51 -17.56
C PHE A 8 -1.40 0.48 -16.10
N ILE A 9 -0.44 0.18 -15.20
CA ILE A 9 -0.72 0.12 -13.76
C ILE A 9 -1.12 1.49 -13.22
N PHE A 10 -0.42 2.55 -13.63
CA PHE A 10 -0.75 3.92 -13.23
C PHE A 10 -2.22 4.25 -13.55
N ASN A 11 -2.69 3.83 -14.71
CA ASN A 11 -4.02 4.17 -15.19
C ASN A 11 -5.12 3.20 -14.76
N LYS A 12 -4.78 2.14 -14.01
CA LYS A 12 -5.77 1.16 -13.56
C LYS A 12 -6.95 1.81 -12.84
N TYR A 13 -6.68 2.81 -12.04
CA TYR A 13 -7.70 3.50 -11.23
C TYR A 13 -7.63 5.01 -11.47
N GLY A 14 -7.48 5.39 -12.72
CA GLY A 14 -7.53 6.80 -13.12
C GLY A 14 -6.41 7.66 -12.58
N GLY A 15 -5.22 7.11 -12.37
CA GLY A 15 -4.08 7.86 -11.84
C GLY A 15 -4.12 8.05 -10.32
N ARG A 16 -4.89 7.23 -9.62
CA ARG A 16 -5.03 7.30 -8.16
C ARG A 16 -4.48 6.06 -7.48
N CYS A 17 -4.07 6.24 -6.22
CA CYS A 17 -3.64 5.14 -5.37
C CYS A 17 -4.78 4.13 -5.22
N ALA A 18 -4.47 2.85 -5.45
CA ALA A 18 -5.47 1.78 -5.33
C ALA A 18 -6.04 1.68 -3.91
N TYR A 19 -5.29 2.09 -2.91
CA TYR A 19 -5.69 1.90 -1.51
C TYR A 19 -6.37 3.13 -0.93
N CYS A 20 -5.72 4.28 -0.87
CA CYS A 20 -6.30 5.48 -0.26
C CYS A 20 -7.02 6.41 -1.26
N GLY A 21 -6.85 6.20 -2.56
CA GLY A 21 -7.51 7.01 -3.58
C GLY A 21 -6.89 8.37 -3.85
N CYS A 22 -5.77 8.71 -3.24
CA CYS A 22 -5.12 9.99 -3.51
C CYS A 22 -4.53 10.02 -4.92
N GLU A 23 -4.33 11.21 -5.49
CA GLU A 23 -3.65 11.34 -6.76
C GLU A 23 -2.22 10.82 -6.66
N LEU A 24 -1.82 10.02 -7.66
CA LEU A 24 -0.45 9.54 -7.74
C LEU A 24 0.46 10.64 -8.25
N VAL A 25 1.55 10.86 -7.54
CA VAL A 25 2.57 11.83 -7.90
C VAL A 25 3.90 11.13 -8.07
N LYS A 26 4.92 11.85 -8.54
CA LYS A 26 6.26 11.30 -8.65
C LYS A 26 6.66 10.61 -7.33
N GLY A 27 7.19 9.39 -7.44
CA GLY A 27 7.53 8.58 -6.28
C GLY A 27 6.48 7.52 -5.93
N TRP A 28 5.42 7.41 -6.73
CA TRP A 28 4.45 6.33 -6.56
C TRP A 28 5.09 4.97 -6.86
N HIS A 29 4.52 3.92 -6.30
CA HIS A 29 5.06 2.58 -6.38
C HIS A 29 4.08 1.59 -7.01
N VAL A 30 4.65 0.55 -7.60
CA VAL A 30 3.88 -0.64 -7.99
C VAL A 30 3.89 -1.59 -6.80
N ASP A 31 2.71 -1.86 -6.26
CA ASP A 31 2.55 -2.77 -5.13
C ASP A 31 2.00 -4.12 -5.59
N GLU A 32 2.48 -5.18 -5.01
CA GLU A 32 1.95 -6.52 -5.23
C GLU A 32 0.81 -6.78 -4.26
N ILE A 33 -0.40 -7.03 -4.79
CA ILE A 33 -1.58 -7.29 -3.95
C ILE A 33 -1.32 -8.50 -3.05
N LYS A 34 -0.84 -9.59 -3.66
CA LYS A 34 -0.35 -10.78 -2.96
C LYS A 34 1.16 -10.81 -3.11
N PRO A 35 1.92 -10.72 -2.02
CA PRO A 35 3.38 -10.65 -2.11
C PRO A 35 3.98 -11.87 -2.78
N VAL A 36 4.98 -11.65 -3.61
CA VAL A 36 5.73 -12.73 -4.28
C VAL A 36 6.71 -13.43 -3.34
N ARG A 37 7.05 -12.78 -2.21
CA ARG A 37 7.95 -13.32 -1.18
C ARG A 37 9.34 -13.65 -1.75
N ARG A 38 10.09 -12.62 -2.10
CA ARG A 38 11.46 -12.76 -2.60
C ARG A 38 12.33 -13.41 -1.54
N LYS A 39 13.12 -14.42 -1.97
CA LYS A 39 14.03 -15.13 -1.07
C LYS A 39 15.32 -14.34 -0.91
N GLN A 40 15.87 -14.37 0.31
CA GLN A 40 17.11 -13.69 0.65
C GLN A 40 18.13 -14.70 1.14
N VAL A 41 19.41 -14.46 0.81
CA VAL A 41 20.54 -15.20 1.34
C VAL A 41 21.54 -14.21 1.92
N TYR A 42 22.29 -14.66 2.93
CA TYR A 42 23.30 -13.81 3.54
C TYR A 42 24.59 -13.85 2.70
N ASP A 43 24.99 -12.69 2.21
CA ASP A 43 26.23 -12.54 1.45
C ASP A 43 27.36 -12.17 2.42
N LYS A 44 28.26 -13.13 2.66
CA LYS A 44 29.37 -12.95 3.60
C LYS A 44 30.38 -11.90 3.12
N ILE A 45 30.49 -11.71 1.81
CA ILE A 45 31.41 -10.73 1.23
C ILE A 45 30.89 -9.31 1.46
N LYS A 46 29.58 -9.09 1.18
CA LYS A 46 28.93 -7.79 1.36
C LYS A 46 28.51 -7.53 2.81
N GLY A 47 28.50 -8.56 3.64
CA GLY A 47 28.08 -8.44 5.03
C GLY A 47 26.61 -8.11 5.22
N LYS A 48 25.75 -8.50 4.29
CA LYS A 48 24.31 -8.19 4.34
C LYS A 48 23.47 -9.24 3.64
N TRP A 49 22.16 -9.21 3.91
CA TRP A 49 21.19 -10.05 3.21
C TRP A 49 20.93 -9.48 1.82
N VAL A 50 20.91 -10.34 0.82
CA VAL A 50 20.64 -9.97 -0.58
C VAL A 50 19.61 -10.93 -1.17
N TYR A 51 18.91 -10.48 -2.21
CA TYR A 51 18.00 -11.35 -2.93
C TYR A 51 18.79 -12.36 -3.77
N ASP A 52 18.34 -13.61 -3.76
CA ASP A 52 18.99 -14.67 -4.53
C ASP A 52 18.46 -14.79 -5.97
N GLY A 53 17.54 -13.90 -6.35
CA GLY A 53 16.92 -13.91 -7.67
C GLY A 53 15.68 -14.80 -7.76
N THR A 54 15.31 -15.49 -6.68
CA THR A 54 14.15 -16.38 -6.65
C THR A 54 13.07 -15.85 -5.72
N CYS A 55 11.87 -16.42 -5.80
CA CYS A 55 10.75 -16.07 -4.93
C CYS A 55 9.86 -17.29 -4.72
N ARG A 56 8.98 -17.19 -3.68
CA ARG A 56 8.05 -18.30 -3.34
C ARG A 56 6.88 -18.42 -4.29
N HIS A 57 6.45 -17.30 -4.88
CA HIS A 57 5.21 -17.23 -5.67
C HIS A 57 5.46 -16.53 -7.01
N PRO A 58 6.26 -17.13 -7.92
CA PRO A 58 6.57 -16.48 -9.19
C PRO A 58 5.33 -16.20 -10.06
N GLN A 59 4.26 -16.98 -9.89
CA GLN A 59 3.00 -16.76 -10.61
C GLN A 59 2.32 -15.43 -10.22
N ARG A 60 2.74 -14.81 -9.12
CA ARG A 60 2.22 -13.51 -8.69
C ARG A 60 2.87 -12.32 -9.40
N PHE A 61 3.88 -12.56 -10.23
CA PHE A 61 4.45 -11.56 -11.12
C PHE A 61 3.57 -11.40 -12.35
N CYS A 62 2.44 -10.70 -12.21
CA CYS A 62 1.52 -10.43 -13.31
C CYS A 62 0.81 -9.10 -13.08
N LEU A 63 0.35 -8.47 -14.16
CA LEU A 63 -0.29 -7.15 -14.08
C LEU A 63 -1.53 -7.16 -13.18
N ASP A 64 -2.27 -8.27 -13.16
CA ASP A 64 -3.47 -8.39 -12.32
C ASP A 64 -3.14 -8.33 -10.83
N ASN A 65 -1.93 -8.73 -10.45
CA ASN A 65 -1.48 -8.70 -9.06
C ASN A 65 -0.73 -7.42 -8.70
N GLN A 66 -0.71 -6.43 -9.59
CA GLN A 66 0.04 -5.20 -9.39
C GLN A 66 -0.90 -4.00 -9.32
N ASN A 67 -0.84 -3.28 -8.22
CA ASN A 67 -1.62 -2.08 -7.98
C ASN A 67 -0.74 -0.84 -7.91
N PRO A 68 -1.23 0.30 -8.39
CA PRO A 68 -0.55 1.56 -8.16
C PRO A 68 -0.77 2.00 -6.72
N ALA A 69 0.29 2.39 -6.04
CA ALA A 69 0.24 2.81 -4.65
C ALA A 69 1.00 4.11 -4.43
N CYS A 70 0.46 5.01 -3.62
CA CYS A 70 1.24 6.15 -3.15
C CYS A 70 2.34 5.65 -2.21
N ALA A 71 3.38 6.46 -2.02
CA ALA A 71 4.52 6.10 -1.20
C ALA A 71 4.10 5.70 0.23
N SER A 72 3.16 6.43 0.81
CA SER A 72 2.69 6.18 2.17
C SER A 72 1.98 4.83 2.31
N CYS A 73 1.06 4.51 1.40
CA CYS A 73 0.36 3.23 1.43
C CYS A 73 1.31 2.07 1.15
N ASN A 74 2.25 2.25 0.22
CA ASN A 74 3.23 1.22 -0.10
C ASN A 74 4.11 0.89 1.12
N ILE A 75 4.59 1.91 1.83
CA ILE A 75 5.41 1.72 3.03
C ILE A 75 4.59 1.01 4.13
N ASN A 76 3.38 1.45 4.37
CA ASN A 76 2.54 0.87 5.43
C ASN A 76 2.10 -0.55 5.11
N LYS A 77 1.74 -0.83 3.87
CA LYS A 77 1.32 -2.17 3.47
C LYS A 77 2.48 -3.16 3.47
N HIS A 78 3.65 -2.72 3.03
CA HIS A 78 4.83 -3.58 2.98
C HIS A 78 4.50 -4.89 2.25
N ALA A 79 4.83 -6.03 2.83
CA ALA A 79 4.53 -7.36 2.28
C ALA A 79 3.28 -7.99 2.90
N MET A 80 2.38 -7.18 3.43
CA MET A 80 1.14 -7.67 4.02
C MET A 80 0.13 -8.11 2.97
N SER A 81 -0.75 -9.03 3.34
CA SER A 81 -1.96 -9.31 2.58
C SER A 81 -2.91 -8.11 2.64
N LEU A 82 -3.90 -8.06 1.75
CA LEU A 82 -4.92 -7.00 1.79
C LEU A 82 -5.63 -6.95 3.14
N GLU A 83 -6.01 -8.10 3.69
CA GLU A 83 -6.76 -8.13 4.94
C GLU A 83 -5.91 -7.68 6.13
N LYS A 84 -4.63 -8.04 6.16
CA LYS A 84 -3.72 -7.53 7.20
C LYS A 84 -3.52 -6.03 7.09
N PHE A 85 -3.39 -5.51 5.89
CA PHE A 85 -3.29 -4.07 5.65
C PHE A 85 -4.58 -3.35 6.07
N ARG A 86 -5.74 -3.93 5.75
CA ARG A 86 -7.04 -3.39 6.18
C ARG A 86 -7.13 -3.31 7.69
N GLN A 87 -6.71 -4.36 8.40
CA GLN A 87 -6.68 -4.39 9.86
C GLN A 87 -5.73 -3.32 10.42
N LEU A 88 -4.57 -3.16 9.79
CA LEU A 88 -3.59 -2.14 10.20
C LEU A 88 -4.22 -0.75 10.12
N VAL A 89 -4.79 -0.38 8.97
CA VAL A 89 -5.42 0.93 8.78
C VAL A 89 -6.59 1.11 9.74
N SER A 90 -7.40 0.08 9.92
CA SER A 90 -8.53 0.12 10.88
C SER A 90 -8.06 0.38 12.31
N GLY A 91 -6.84 -0.02 12.65
CA GLY A 91 -6.27 0.19 13.98
C GLY A 91 -5.63 1.56 14.19
N PHE A 92 -5.48 2.38 13.14
CA PHE A 92 -4.81 3.67 13.26
C PHE A 92 -5.52 4.61 14.22
N MET A 93 -6.85 4.65 14.22
CA MET A 93 -7.59 5.51 15.13
C MET A 93 -7.40 5.10 16.59
N VAL A 94 -7.31 3.79 16.85
CA VAL A 94 -7.03 3.29 18.19
C VAL A 94 -5.63 3.72 18.64
N SER A 95 -4.61 3.51 17.80
CA SER A 95 -3.23 3.85 18.17
C SER A 95 -3.02 5.36 18.31
N LEU A 96 -3.64 6.18 17.44
CA LEU A 96 -3.57 7.63 17.55
C LEU A 96 -4.17 8.13 18.88
N ASN A 97 -5.33 7.60 19.26
CA ASN A 97 -6.00 7.97 20.52
C ASN A 97 -5.23 7.48 21.74
N ARG A 98 -4.51 6.36 21.63
CA ARG A 98 -3.74 5.80 22.75
C ARG A 98 -2.39 6.47 22.88
N ASP A 99 -1.65 6.64 21.79
CA ASP A 99 -0.22 6.94 21.82
C ASP A 99 0.16 8.36 21.39
N SER A 100 -0.68 9.05 20.60
CA SER A 100 -0.34 10.37 20.09
C SER A 100 -0.92 11.48 20.98
N THR A 101 -0.07 12.08 21.78
CA THR A 101 -0.46 13.22 22.63
C THR A 101 -0.97 14.38 21.78
N GLN A 102 -0.28 14.66 20.67
CA GLN A 102 -0.68 15.73 19.76
C GLN A 102 -2.09 15.49 19.19
N TYR A 103 -2.37 14.27 18.78
CA TYR A 103 -3.69 13.90 18.27
C TYR A 103 -4.77 14.06 19.34
N LYS A 104 -4.50 13.56 20.56
CA LYS A 104 -5.45 13.66 21.67
C LYS A 104 -5.76 15.10 22.02
N VAL A 105 -4.75 15.97 22.04
CA VAL A 105 -4.93 17.39 22.32
C VAL A 105 -5.74 18.07 21.21
N ALA A 106 -5.38 17.85 19.96
CA ALA A 106 -6.11 18.43 18.83
C ALA A 106 -7.58 18.02 18.82
N LYS A 107 -7.87 16.79 19.18
CA LYS A 107 -9.23 16.28 19.31
C LYS A 107 -10.00 17.01 20.42
N ARG A 108 -9.37 17.22 21.58
CA ARG A 108 -10.01 17.95 22.69
C ARG A 108 -10.29 19.42 22.36
N TYR A 109 -9.47 20.04 21.53
CA TYR A 109 -9.69 21.40 21.05
C TYR A 109 -10.72 21.49 19.91
N GLY A 110 -11.26 20.36 19.48
CA GLY A 110 -12.25 20.35 18.43
C GLY A 110 -11.69 20.53 17.02
N LEU A 111 -10.35 20.42 16.85
CA LEU A 111 -9.70 20.56 15.55
C LEU A 111 -9.86 19.31 14.69
N ILE A 112 -10.16 18.18 15.31
CA ILE A 112 -10.33 16.89 14.64
C ILE A 112 -11.67 16.31 15.01
N LYS A 113 -12.42 15.86 14.00
CA LYS A 113 -13.62 15.06 14.18
C LYS A 113 -13.36 13.67 13.65
N GLU A 114 -13.63 12.65 14.46
CA GLU A 114 -13.43 11.27 14.04
C GLU A 114 -14.67 10.77 13.28
N ASP A 115 -14.40 10.09 12.18
CA ASP A 115 -15.42 9.39 11.41
C ASP A 115 -14.96 7.95 11.28
N ILE A 116 -15.35 7.12 12.26
CA ILE A 116 -14.95 5.71 12.31
C ILE A 116 -15.91 4.92 11.42
N ARG A 117 -15.33 4.32 10.37
CA ARG A 117 -16.08 3.53 9.40
C ARG A 117 -15.23 2.33 8.95
N PRO A 118 -15.86 1.31 8.35
CA PRO A 118 -15.08 0.21 7.77
C PRO A 118 -14.10 0.72 6.72
N VAL A 119 -12.87 0.19 6.74
CA VAL A 119 -11.85 0.55 5.77
C VAL A 119 -12.18 -0.11 4.44
N ARG A 120 -12.31 0.71 3.40
CA ARG A 120 -12.51 0.25 2.03
C ARG A 120 -11.39 0.81 1.18
N PHE A 121 -10.76 -0.05 0.39
CA PHE A 121 -9.74 0.40 -0.53
C PHE A 121 -10.40 1.00 -1.77
N TYR A 122 -9.75 2.01 -2.33
CA TYR A 122 -10.28 2.72 -3.48
C TYR A 122 -10.60 1.78 -4.66
N PHE A 123 -9.69 0.81 -4.92
CA PHE A 123 -9.91 -0.12 -6.03
C PHE A 123 -11.13 -1.02 -5.83
N GLU A 124 -11.55 -1.26 -4.60
CA GLU A 124 -12.71 -2.09 -4.30
C GLU A 124 -14.03 -1.41 -4.68
N THR A 125 -14.04 -0.09 -4.76
CA THR A 125 -15.24 0.70 -5.09
C THR A 125 -15.13 1.44 -6.42
N PHE A 126 -14.00 1.33 -7.09
CA PHE A 126 -13.76 2.02 -8.36
C PHE A 126 -14.64 1.44 -9.45
N LYS A 127 -15.37 2.32 -10.17
CA LYS A 127 -16.29 1.91 -11.24
C LYS A 127 -15.77 2.22 -12.65
N GLY A 128 -14.62 2.88 -12.74
CA GLY A 128 -14.06 3.27 -14.01
C GLY A 128 -14.71 4.52 -14.60
N GLU A 129 -14.14 5.00 -15.71
CA GLU A 129 -14.67 6.16 -16.42
C GLU A 129 -15.92 5.79 -17.21
N GLY A 130 -16.90 6.68 -17.23
CA GLY A 130 -18.12 6.51 -18.02
C GLY A 130 -19.15 5.56 -17.44
N THR A 131 -18.98 5.12 -16.21
CA THR A 131 -19.95 4.25 -15.52
C THR A 131 -20.73 4.99 -14.44
#